data_938a9f74ca2c7958214e522034ca39fe
#
_entry.id   938a9f74ca2c7958214e522034ca39fe
#
_cell.length_a   1.000
_cell.length_b   1.000
_cell.length_c   1.000
_cell.angle_alpha   90.00
_cell.angle_beta   90.00
_cell.angle_gamma   90.00
#
_symmetry.space_group_name_H-M   'P 1'
#
loop_
_entity.id
_entity.type
_entity.pdbx_description
1 polymer ?
#
loop_
_entity_poly.entity_id
_entity_poly.type
_entity_poly.pdbx_seq_one_letter_code
_entity_poly.pdbx_strand_id
1 'polypeptide(L)'
;MSEVEQADVVYACTDSDDLLMRLFRPSTANGRGIIMVHGGAWTANDRTTPWVMCEALAAAGMLVASLDFRCGPDFKHPTASADIAAGVRYVRMHADELHVDPNTLGLIGSSSGGHLVLLTALKPDVPEHATTRVVGTENERADVCSAEVRYVVALWPVSDPPVRYRYAQETGRSDLVAAHDGYFG
;
A
#
# COMPACT_ATOMS: atom_id res chain seq x y z
N MET A 1 21.58 -18.02 1.05
CA MET A 1 20.37 -17.16 0.93
C MET A 1 20.49 -16.47 -0.41
N SER A 2 19.46 -16.51 -1.24
CA SER A 2 19.45 -15.78 -2.51
C SER A 2 19.52 -14.28 -2.21
N GLU A 3 20.41 -13.59 -2.90
CA GLU A 3 20.58 -12.15 -2.75
C GLU A 3 19.29 -11.44 -3.24
N VAL A 4 18.72 -10.58 -2.40
CA VAL A 4 17.56 -9.76 -2.73
C VAL A 4 18.06 -8.34 -2.98
N GLU A 5 17.89 -7.87 -4.22
CA GLU A 5 18.21 -6.49 -4.59
C GLU A 5 17.13 -5.54 -4.05
N GLN A 6 17.55 -4.40 -3.49
CA GLN A 6 16.65 -3.36 -3.00
C GLN A 6 16.90 -2.05 -3.72
N ALA A 7 15.82 -1.38 -4.13
CA ALA A 7 15.89 -0.06 -4.76
C ALA A 7 14.65 0.77 -4.40
N ASP A 8 14.85 2.04 -4.12
CA ASP A 8 13.73 2.98 -3.94
C ASP A 8 13.42 3.66 -5.27
N VAL A 9 12.13 3.71 -5.61
CA VAL A 9 11.63 4.39 -6.81
C VAL A 9 10.47 5.31 -6.46
N VAL A 10 10.35 6.43 -7.17
CA VAL A 10 9.18 7.31 -7.08
C VAL A 10 8.06 6.65 -7.87
N TYR A 11 6.92 6.38 -7.24
CA TYR A 11 5.77 5.77 -7.90
C TYR A 11 4.62 6.75 -8.15
N ALA A 12 4.55 7.82 -7.36
CA ALA A 12 3.55 8.85 -7.51
C ALA A 12 4.09 10.22 -7.11
N CYS A 13 3.58 11.28 -7.72
CA CYS A 13 3.85 12.66 -7.36
C CYS A 13 2.59 13.28 -6.78
N THR A 14 2.78 14.05 -5.70
CA THR A 14 1.73 14.86 -5.09
C THR A 14 2.14 16.34 -5.09
N ASP A 15 1.25 17.23 -4.70
CA ASP A 15 1.55 18.66 -4.64
C ASP A 15 2.61 19.01 -3.58
N SER A 16 2.79 18.14 -2.58
CA SER A 16 3.74 18.36 -1.48
C SER A 16 5.03 17.57 -1.61
N ASP A 17 4.95 16.29 -2.03
CA ASP A 17 6.09 15.38 -2.01
C ASP A 17 5.94 14.26 -3.04
N ASP A 18 7.07 13.66 -3.39
CA ASP A 18 7.11 12.41 -4.12
C ASP A 18 6.89 11.22 -3.19
N LEU A 19 6.03 10.29 -3.60
CA LEU A 19 5.79 9.05 -2.88
C LEU A 19 6.72 7.96 -3.38
N LEU A 20 7.45 7.35 -2.44
CA LEU A 20 8.43 6.31 -2.74
C LEU A 20 7.85 4.91 -2.48
N MET A 21 8.29 3.95 -3.29
CA MET A 21 8.20 2.54 -2.96
C MET A 21 9.59 1.91 -2.93
N ARG A 22 9.79 0.97 -2.01
CA ARG A 22 10.97 0.13 -1.98
C ARG A 22 10.66 -1.18 -2.68
N LEU A 23 11.36 -1.42 -3.78
CA LEU A 23 11.30 -2.69 -4.50
C LEU A 23 12.30 -3.68 -3.89
N PHE A 24 11.83 -4.88 -3.60
CA PHE A 24 12.65 -6.03 -3.24
C PHE A 24 12.57 -7.00 -4.41
N ARG A 25 13.65 -7.09 -5.17
CA ARG A 25 13.73 -7.91 -6.38
C ARG A 25 14.36 -9.26 -6.05
N PRO A 26 13.66 -10.37 -6.36
CA PRO A 26 14.23 -11.70 -6.15
C PRO A 26 15.34 -11.97 -7.17
N SER A 27 16.36 -12.73 -6.79
CA SER A 27 17.39 -13.21 -7.73
C SER A 27 16.84 -14.14 -8.81
N THR A 28 15.71 -14.80 -8.53
CA THR A 28 14.98 -15.63 -9.49
C THR A 28 13.48 -15.32 -9.34
N ALA A 29 12.93 -14.57 -10.29
CA ALA A 29 11.52 -14.19 -10.26
C ALA A 29 10.60 -15.35 -10.63
N ASN A 30 9.49 -15.50 -9.88
CA ASN A 30 8.43 -16.47 -10.17
C ASN A 30 7.22 -15.83 -10.91
N GLY A 31 7.36 -14.58 -11.35
CA GLY A 31 6.33 -13.82 -12.05
C GLY A 31 5.22 -13.25 -11.16
N ARG A 32 5.27 -13.46 -9.85
CA ARG A 32 4.26 -12.94 -8.91
C ARG A 32 4.72 -11.63 -8.27
N GLY A 33 3.78 -10.70 -8.07
CA GLY A 33 4.02 -9.44 -7.39
C GLY A 33 3.09 -9.23 -6.19
N ILE A 34 3.61 -8.59 -5.15
CA ILE A 34 2.83 -8.19 -3.99
C ILE A 34 3.21 -6.78 -3.53
N ILE A 35 2.19 -5.97 -3.26
CA ILE A 35 2.36 -4.62 -2.74
C ILE A 35 2.16 -4.67 -1.22
N MET A 36 3.18 -4.23 -0.48
CA MET A 36 3.21 -4.21 0.98
C MET A 36 2.80 -2.85 1.51
N VAL A 37 1.81 -2.85 2.42
CA VAL A 37 1.26 -1.68 3.09
C VAL A 37 1.51 -1.79 4.59
N HIS A 38 2.35 -0.92 5.12
CA HIS A 38 2.72 -0.94 6.54
C HIS A 38 1.54 -0.60 7.47
N GLY A 39 1.62 -1.06 8.71
CA GLY A 39 0.76 -0.61 9.80
C GLY A 39 1.25 0.71 10.37
N GLY A 40 0.77 1.08 11.58
CA GLY A 40 1.16 2.31 12.26
C GLY A 40 -0.02 3.22 12.60
N ALA A 41 -1.19 2.62 12.81
CA ALA A 41 -2.41 3.33 13.20
C ALA A 41 -2.80 4.48 12.23
N TRP A 42 -2.47 4.33 10.94
CA TRP A 42 -2.64 5.31 9.85
C TRP A 42 -1.82 6.60 9.98
N THR A 43 -0.97 6.73 11.01
CA THR A 43 -0.27 7.99 11.34
C THR A 43 1.24 7.85 11.44
N ALA A 44 1.78 6.65 11.32
CA ALA A 44 3.20 6.37 11.52
C ALA A 44 3.72 5.27 10.59
N ASN A 45 5.05 5.14 10.58
CA ASN A 45 5.83 4.18 9.80
C ASN A 45 5.99 4.61 8.32
N ASP A 46 6.75 3.81 7.59
CA ASP A 46 7.09 4.01 6.20
C ASP A 46 7.37 2.67 5.48
N ARG A 47 7.75 2.74 4.19
CA ARG A 47 8.11 1.61 3.33
C ARG A 47 9.22 0.71 3.88
N THR A 48 10.01 1.19 4.84
CA THR A 48 11.14 0.43 5.39
C THR A 48 10.75 -0.47 6.56
N THR A 49 9.62 -0.16 7.21
CA THR A 49 9.17 -0.84 8.45
C THR A 49 8.97 -2.36 8.29
N PRO A 50 8.35 -2.89 7.20
CA PRO A 50 8.08 -4.33 7.08
C PRO A 50 9.23 -5.12 6.39
N TRP A 51 10.47 -4.63 6.43
CA TRP A 51 11.60 -5.14 5.65
C TRP A 51 11.83 -6.66 5.78
N VAL A 52 11.70 -7.24 6.98
CA VAL A 52 11.91 -8.68 7.22
C VAL A 52 10.91 -9.51 6.41
N MET A 53 9.65 -9.11 6.38
CA MET A 53 8.61 -9.78 5.61
C MET A 53 8.83 -9.59 4.11
N CYS A 54 9.22 -8.39 3.70
CA CYS A 54 9.52 -8.09 2.30
C CYS A 54 10.68 -8.94 1.78
N GLU A 55 11.77 -9.04 2.54
CA GLU A 55 12.92 -9.89 2.19
C GLU A 55 12.53 -11.37 2.12
N ALA A 56 11.73 -11.87 3.07
CA ALA A 56 11.29 -13.26 3.07
C ALA A 56 10.43 -13.60 1.84
N LEU A 57 9.51 -12.72 1.46
CA LEU A 57 8.68 -12.89 0.26
C LEU A 57 9.51 -12.80 -1.02
N ALA A 58 10.45 -11.87 -1.09
CA ALA A 58 11.35 -11.74 -2.22
C ALA A 58 12.30 -12.94 -2.33
N ALA A 59 12.83 -13.45 -1.22
CA ALA A 59 13.61 -14.68 -1.20
C ALA A 59 12.83 -15.92 -1.69
N ALA A 60 11.50 -15.89 -1.57
CA ALA A 60 10.59 -16.90 -2.13
C ALA A 60 10.25 -16.68 -3.63
N GLY A 61 10.89 -15.71 -4.28
CA GLY A 61 10.77 -15.44 -5.71
C GLY A 61 9.73 -14.41 -6.12
N MET A 62 9.08 -13.71 -5.18
CA MET A 62 8.10 -12.68 -5.50
C MET A 62 8.77 -11.31 -5.64
N LEU A 63 8.31 -10.48 -6.58
CA LEU A 63 8.54 -9.04 -6.47
C LEU A 63 7.74 -8.50 -5.30
N VAL A 64 8.38 -7.73 -4.41
CA VAL A 64 7.69 -7.00 -3.33
C VAL A 64 7.89 -5.51 -3.51
N ALA A 65 6.80 -4.74 -3.51
CA ALA A 65 6.81 -3.28 -3.53
C ALA A 65 6.25 -2.75 -2.21
N SER A 66 7.12 -2.31 -1.30
CA SER A 66 6.72 -1.71 -0.02
C SER A 66 6.52 -0.21 -0.19
N LEU A 67 5.32 0.29 0.13
CA LEU A 67 4.90 1.66 -0.16
C LEU A 67 5.09 2.61 1.02
N ASP A 68 5.50 3.85 0.71
CA ASP A 68 5.08 5.02 1.47
C ASP A 68 3.66 5.40 1.01
N PHE A 69 2.90 6.00 1.88
CA PHE A 69 1.63 6.64 1.57
C PHE A 69 1.37 7.76 2.56
N ARG A 70 0.59 8.74 2.18
CA ARG A 70 0.29 9.90 3.02
C ARG A 70 -0.53 9.50 4.23
N CYS A 71 0.01 9.81 5.42
CA CYS A 71 -0.53 9.43 6.72
C CYS A 71 -1.26 10.58 7.41
N GLY A 72 -2.18 10.24 8.29
CA GLY A 72 -2.77 11.21 9.22
C GLY A 72 -1.73 11.73 10.24
N PRO A 73 -2.00 12.86 10.92
CA PRO A 73 -3.24 13.63 10.85
C PRO A 73 -3.32 14.61 9.67
N ASP A 74 -2.20 14.85 8.97
CA ASP A 74 -2.11 15.82 7.89
C ASP A 74 -2.93 15.39 6.67
N PHE A 75 -2.97 14.08 6.41
CA PHE A 75 -3.73 13.50 5.32
C PHE A 75 -4.77 12.50 5.83
N LYS A 76 -6.03 12.85 5.65
CA LYS A 76 -7.17 12.04 6.10
C LYS A 76 -7.64 11.06 5.02
N HIS A 77 -8.48 10.12 5.44
CA HIS A 77 -9.20 9.26 4.51
C HIS A 77 -9.93 10.12 3.44
N PRO A 78 -9.87 9.76 2.13
CA PRO A 78 -9.36 8.50 1.56
C PRO A 78 -7.92 8.55 1.01
N THR A 79 -7.12 9.57 1.35
CA THR A 79 -5.81 9.84 0.73
C THR A 79 -4.89 8.61 0.69
N ALA A 80 -4.71 7.91 1.81
CA ALA A 80 -3.86 6.72 1.85
C ALA A 80 -4.35 5.61 0.89
N SER A 81 -5.67 5.43 0.75
CA SER A 81 -6.23 4.44 -0.18
C SER A 81 -5.98 4.83 -1.64
N ALA A 82 -6.01 6.12 -1.95
CA ALA A 82 -5.66 6.64 -3.28
C ALA A 82 -4.19 6.41 -3.60
N ASP A 83 -3.30 6.62 -2.63
CA ASP A 83 -1.86 6.39 -2.79
C ASP A 83 -1.56 4.90 -3.01
N ILE A 84 -2.20 4.01 -2.25
CA ILE A 84 -2.04 2.56 -2.41
C ILE A 84 -2.56 2.11 -3.78
N ALA A 85 -3.70 2.62 -4.22
CA ALA A 85 -4.23 2.34 -5.55
C ALA A 85 -3.28 2.82 -6.66
N ALA A 86 -2.65 4.00 -6.49
CA ALA A 86 -1.60 4.48 -7.39
C ALA A 86 -0.39 3.53 -7.41
N GLY A 87 0.04 3.01 -6.26
CA GLY A 87 1.12 2.02 -6.17
C GLY A 87 0.79 0.72 -6.93
N VAL A 88 -0.45 0.22 -6.85
CA VAL A 88 -0.90 -0.94 -7.63
C VAL A 88 -0.84 -0.63 -9.14
N ARG A 89 -1.33 0.53 -9.56
CA ARG A 89 -1.29 0.97 -10.97
C ARG A 89 0.14 1.09 -11.47
N TYR A 90 1.05 1.67 -10.67
CA TYR A 90 2.46 1.78 -11.02
C TYR A 90 3.08 0.40 -11.30
N VAL A 91 2.95 -0.55 -10.38
CA VAL A 91 3.51 -1.90 -10.56
C VAL A 91 2.90 -2.60 -11.78
N ARG A 92 1.60 -2.42 -12.03
CA ARG A 92 0.91 -2.99 -13.19
C ARG A 92 1.42 -2.39 -14.50
N MET A 93 1.66 -1.09 -14.54
CA MET A 93 2.13 -0.38 -15.74
C MET A 93 3.58 -0.73 -16.09
N HIS A 94 4.40 -1.05 -15.07
CA HIS A 94 5.81 -1.43 -15.23
C HIS A 94 6.03 -2.94 -15.08
N ALA A 95 4.97 -3.75 -15.27
CA ALA A 95 4.99 -5.18 -15.01
C ALA A 95 6.08 -5.93 -15.79
N ASP A 96 6.31 -5.57 -17.06
CA ASP A 96 7.35 -6.16 -17.91
C ASP A 96 8.75 -5.85 -17.36
N GLU A 97 9.03 -4.59 -17.00
CA GLU A 97 10.32 -4.15 -16.45
C GLU A 97 10.57 -4.76 -15.06
N LEU A 98 9.50 -5.00 -14.32
CA LEU A 98 9.55 -5.59 -12.99
C LEU A 98 9.49 -7.13 -12.99
N HIS A 99 9.40 -7.74 -14.15
CA HIS A 99 9.29 -9.20 -14.35
C HIS A 99 8.12 -9.83 -13.57
N VAL A 100 6.94 -9.18 -13.61
CA VAL A 100 5.72 -9.60 -12.92
C VAL A 100 4.60 -9.78 -13.93
N ASP A 101 3.80 -10.84 -13.76
CA ASP A 101 2.51 -10.94 -14.46
C ASP A 101 1.49 -10.00 -13.78
N PRO A 102 1.00 -8.96 -14.47
CA PRO A 102 0.06 -7.99 -13.91
C PRO A 102 -1.25 -8.61 -13.42
N ASN A 103 -1.59 -9.84 -13.85
CA ASN A 103 -2.77 -10.56 -13.40
C ASN A 103 -2.56 -11.32 -12.08
N THR A 104 -1.35 -11.34 -11.54
CA THR A 104 -1.00 -12.03 -10.30
C THR A 104 -0.68 -11.09 -9.15
N LEU A 105 -0.93 -9.81 -9.31
CA LEU A 105 -0.67 -8.81 -8.26
C LEU A 105 -1.57 -9.01 -7.05
N GLY A 106 -1.00 -8.88 -5.87
CA GLY A 106 -1.71 -8.91 -4.59
C GLY A 106 -1.37 -7.73 -3.71
N LEU A 107 -2.18 -7.55 -2.67
CA LEU A 107 -1.94 -6.61 -1.57
C LEU A 107 -1.70 -7.37 -0.28
N ILE A 108 -0.76 -6.91 0.53
CA ILE A 108 -0.56 -7.40 1.90
C ILE A 108 -0.38 -6.23 2.84
N GLY A 109 -1.01 -6.29 4.01
CA GLY A 109 -0.86 -5.25 5.02
C GLY A 109 -1.23 -5.72 6.41
N SER A 110 -0.67 -5.06 7.43
CA SER A 110 -0.90 -5.40 8.82
C SER A 110 -1.60 -4.27 9.58
N SER A 111 -2.43 -4.61 10.58
CA SER A 111 -3.09 -3.62 11.44
C SER A 111 -3.89 -2.59 10.63
N SER A 112 -3.57 -1.29 10.75
CA SER A 112 -4.15 -0.23 9.90
C SER A 112 -3.83 -0.42 8.41
N GLY A 113 -2.64 -0.92 8.05
CA GLY A 113 -2.33 -1.33 6.67
C GLY A 113 -3.21 -2.48 6.20
N GLY A 114 -3.55 -3.42 7.09
CA GLY A 114 -4.52 -4.48 6.82
C GLY A 114 -5.92 -3.95 6.50
N HIS A 115 -6.38 -2.90 7.20
CA HIS A 115 -7.60 -2.16 6.84
C HIS A 115 -7.49 -1.53 5.45
N LEU A 116 -6.39 -0.82 5.18
CA LEU A 116 -6.20 -0.12 3.91
C LEU A 116 -6.17 -1.06 2.71
N VAL A 117 -5.49 -2.22 2.80
CA VAL A 117 -5.47 -3.19 1.70
C VAL A 117 -6.84 -3.81 1.43
N LEU A 118 -7.64 -4.07 2.47
CA LEU A 118 -9.02 -4.54 2.31
C LEU A 118 -9.88 -3.48 1.61
N LEU A 119 -9.81 -2.23 2.07
CA LEU A 119 -10.59 -1.13 1.50
C LEU A 119 -10.23 -0.88 0.03
N THR A 120 -8.94 -0.82 -0.30
CA THR A 120 -8.47 -0.62 -1.67
C THR A 120 -8.88 -1.77 -2.58
N ALA A 121 -8.74 -3.02 -2.13
CA ALA A 121 -9.11 -4.18 -2.93
C ALA A 121 -10.62 -4.34 -3.16
N LEU A 122 -11.45 -3.95 -2.19
CA LEU A 122 -12.90 -4.00 -2.31
C LEU A 122 -13.47 -2.84 -3.15
N LYS A 123 -12.70 -1.77 -3.32
CA LYS A 123 -13.09 -0.57 -4.06
C LYS A 123 -11.95 -0.08 -4.96
N PRO A 124 -11.46 -0.91 -5.92
CA PRO A 124 -10.22 -0.62 -6.63
C PRO A 124 -10.29 0.63 -7.52
N ASP A 125 -11.44 0.89 -8.11
CA ASP A 125 -11.61 1.91 -9.15
C ASP A 125 -12.68 2.96 -8.80
N VAL A 126 -12.96 3.17 -7.50
CA VAL A 126 -13.80 4.31 -7.10
C VAL A 126 -13.07 5.63 -7.35
N PRO A 127 -13.77 6.71 -7.74
CA PRO A 127 -13.13 7.98 -8.10
C PRO A 127 -12.20 8.52 -7.02
N GLU A 128 -12.55 8.34 -5.76
CA GLU A 128 -11.75 8.80 -4.61
C GLU A 128 -10.39 8.11 -4.52
N HIS A 129 -10.25 6.89 -5.07
CA HIS A 129 -8.99 6.14 -5.13
C HIS A 129 -8.20 6.39 -6.44
N ALA A 130 -8.68 7.27 -7.30
CA ALA A 130 -8.01 7.65 -8.54
C ALA A 130 -7.35 9.05 -8.47
N THR A 131 -7.35 9.68 -7.29
CA THR A 131 -6.89 11.07 -7.13
C THR A 131 -5.37 11.23 -7.06
N THR A 132 -4.63 10.16 -6.75
CA THR A 132 -3.16 10.21 -6.70
C THR A 132 -2.56 9.88 -8.06
N ARG A 133 -1.71 10.80 -8.56
CA ARG A 133 -1.11 10.72 -9.88
C ARG A 133 0.10 9.80 -9.90
N VAL A 134 0.07 8.80 -10.76
CA VAL A 134 1.20 7.88 -10.98
C VAL A 134 2.28 8.55 -11.82
N VAL A 135 3.56 8.37 -11.48
CA VAL A 135 4.70 8.90 -12.25
C VAL A 135 4.75 8.26 -13.65
N GLY A 136 5.13 9.07 -14.65
CA GLY A 136 5.26 8.62 -16.05
C GLY A 136 3.94 8.54 -16.81
N THR A 137 2.83 9.02 -16.20
CA THR A 137 1.51 9.03 -16.83
C THR A 137 1.10 10.43 -17.25
N GLU A 138 1.91 11.09 -18.05
CA GLU A 138 1.58 12.43 -18.55
C GLU A 138 0.36 12.46 -19.49
N ASN A 139 -0.07 11.29 -19.99
CA ASN A 139 -1.24 11.16 -20.87
C ASN A 139 -1.99 9.85 -20.64
N GLU A 140 -3.22 9.93 -20.17
CA GLU A 140 -4.35 9.00 -20.36
C GLU A 140 -4.21 7.52 -19.91
N ARG A 141 -3.01 6.96 -19.72
CA ARG A 141 -2.84 5.55 -19.35
C ARG A 141 -3.16 5.23 -17.89
N ALA A 142 -2.93 6.17 -16.98
CA ALA A 142 -3.22 5.95 -15.56
C ALA A 142 -4.72 5.88 -15.28
N ASP A 143 -5.50 6.67 -15.99
CA ASP A 143 -6.96 6.70 -15.85
C ASP A 143 -7.64 5.42 -16.38
N VAL A 144 -6.91 4.63 -17.19
CA VAL A 144 -7.39 3.37 -17.78
C VAL A 144 -6.87 2.13 -17.03
N CYS A 145 -5.85 2.29 -16.19
CA CYS A 145 -5.24 1.17 -15.47
C CYS A 145 -5.97 0.91 -14.14
N SER A 146 -6.61 -0.27 -14.02
CA SER A 146 -7.30 -0.67 -12.78
C SER A 146 -6.33 -0.93 -11.63
N ALA A 147 -6.75 -0.55 -10.42
CA ALA A 147 -6.09 -0.93 -9.17
C ALA A 147 -6.57 -2.29 -8.62
N GLU A 148 -7.32 -3.06 -9.40
CA GLU A 148 -7.77 -4.39 -9.02
C GLU A 148 -6.59 -5.32 -8.72
N VAL A 149 -6.72 -6.15 -7.70
CA VAL A 149 -5.72 -7.15 -7.32
C VAL A 149 -6.33 -8.54 -7.27
N ARG A 150 -5.50 -9.56 -7.49
CA ARG A 150 -5.94 -10.96 -7.53
C ARG A 150 -6.23 -11.53 -6.15
N TYR A 151 -5.51 -11.07 -5.13
CA TYR A 151 -5.64 -11.54 -3.74
C TYR A 151 -5.22 -10.47 -2.73
N VAL A 152 -5.69 -10.64 -1.51
CA VAL A 152 -5.32 -9.79 -0.37
C VAL A 152 -4.92 -10.66 0.82
N VAL A 153 -3.86 -10.27 1.50
CA VAL A 153 -3.43 -10.84 2.77
C VAL A 153 -3.53 -9.75 3.84
N ALA A 154 -4.61 -9.77 4.60
CA ALA A 154 -4.82 -8.82 5.69
C ALA A 154 -4.40 -9.46 7.03
N LEU A 155 -3.30 -8.99 7.59
CA LEU A 155 -2.74 -9.49 8.83
C LEU A 155 -3.29 -8.68 10.01
N TRP A 156 -4.05 -9.32 10.92
CA TRP A 156 -4.74 -8.69 12.08
C TRP A 156 -5.29 -7.29 11.76
N PRO A 157 -6.12 -7.17 10.72
CA PRO A 157 -6.58 -5.88 10.23
C PRO A 157 -7.50 -5.18 11.24
N VAL A 158 -7.56 -3.86 11.16
CA VAL A 158 -8.67 -3.10 11.73
C VAL A 158 -9.86 -3.25 10.76
N SER A 159 -10.61 -4.34 10.91
CA SER A 159 -11.69 -4.71 9.98
C SER A 159 -12.95 -3.86 10.14
N ASP A 160 -13.16 -3.28 11.32
CA ASP A 160 -14.29 -2.39 11.63
C ASP A 160 -13.79 -1.17 12.42
N PRO A 161 -13.36 -0.11 11.75
CA PRO A 161 -12.88 1.11 12.41
C PRO A 161 -13.90 1.74 13.37
N PRO A 162 -15.20 1.87 13.04
CA PRO A 162 -16.20 2.38 13.96
C PRO A 162 -16.34 1.59 15.25
N VAL A 163 -16.33 0.25 15.18
CA VAL A 163 -16.38 -0.61 16.36
C VAL A 163 -15.12 -0.45 17.20
N ARG A 164 -13.94 -0.43 16.56
CA ARG A 164 -12.67 -0.22 17.26
C ARG A 164 -12.61 1.15 17.95
N TYR A 165 -13.15 2.19 17.32
CA TYR A 165 -13.20 3.55 17.91
C TYR A 165 -14.05 3.57 19.19
N ARG A 166 -15.26 3.01 19.14
CA ARG A 166 -16.12 2.86 20.34
C ARG A 166 -15.42 2.08 21.45
N TYR A 167 -14.83 0.94 21.13
CA TYR A 167 -14.05 0.16 22.09
C TYR A 167 -12.91 0.99 22.72
N ALA A 168 -12.20 1.77 21.93
CA ALA A 168 -11.12 2.64 22.43
C ALA A 168 -11.64 3.69 23.42
N GLN A 169 -12.79 4.30 23.14
CA GLN A 169 -13.44 5.25 24.06
C GLN A 169 -13.88 4.59 25.34
N GLU A 170 -14.56 3.44 25.28
CA GLU A 170 -15.06 2.70 26.43
C GLU A 170 -13.95 2.17 27.33
N THR A 171 -12.80 1.82 26.76
CA THR A 171 -11.64 1.27 27.48
C THR A 171 -10.59 2.31 27.87
N GLY A 172 -10.83 3.58 27.58
CA GLY A 172 -9.90 4.68 27.90
C GLY A 172 -8.59 4.67 27.10
N ARG A 173 -8.56 4.05 25.91
CA ARG A 173 -7.41 3.99 25.02
C ARG A 173 -7.31 5.27 24.19
N SER A 174 -6.86 6.35 24.84
CA SER A 174 -6.74 7.67 24.22
C SER A 174 -5.78 7.68 23.02
N ASP A 175 -4.74 6.83 23.01
CA ASP A 175 -3.82 6.63 21.89
C ASP A 175 -4.57 6.15 20.63
N LEU A 176 -5.50 5.21 20.78
CA LEU A 176 -6.30 4.69 19.67
C LEU A 176 -7.37 5.70 19.22
N VAL A 177 -7.98 6.42 20.17
CA VAL A 177 -8.95 7.49 19.85
C VAL A 177 -8.27 8.56 18.99
N ALA A 178 -7.10 9.08 19.44
CA ALA A 178 -6.35 10.08 18.70
C ALA A 178 -5.93 9.62 17.29
N ALA A 179 -5.55 8.35 17.13
CA ALA A 179 -5.22 7.80 15.83
C ALA A 179 -6.42 7.75 14.87
N HIS A 180 -7.61 7.42 15.38
CA HIS A 180 -8.84 7.46 14.59
C HIS A 180 -9.23 8.88 14.20
N ASP A 181 -9.23 9.82 15.14
CA ASP A 181 -9.53 11.24 14.91
C ASP A 181 -8.54 11.85 13.91
N GLY A 182 -7.27 11.49 14.01
CA GLY A 182 -6.23 11.94 13.10
C GLY A 182 -6.42 11.46 11.66
N TYR A 183 -6.98 10.27 11.45
CA TYR A 183 -7.11 9.71 10.10
C TYR A 183 -8.52 9.86 9.50
N PHE A 184 -9.57 9.68 10.29
CA PHE A 184 -10.94 9.75 9.79
C PHE A 184 -11.61 11.12 9.98
N GLY A 185 -11.17 11.92 10.93
CA GLY A 185 -11.70 13.26 11.24
C GLY A 185 -12.63 13.27 12.42
#